data_97ccd0990f592b6bc30f8b0dcef3da88
#
_entry.id   97ccd0990f592b6bc30f8b0dcef3da88
#
_cell.length_a   1.000
_cell.length_b   1.000
_cell.length_c   1.000
_cell.angle_alpha   90.00
_cell.angle_beta   90.00
_cell.angle_gamma   90.00
#
_symmetry.space_group_name_H-M   'P 1'
#
loop_
_entity.id
_entity.type
_entity.pdbx_description
1 polymer ?
#
loop_
_entity_poly.entity_id
_entity_poly.type
_entity_poly.pdbx_seq_one_letter_code
_entity_poly.pdbx_strand_id
1 'polypeptide(L)'
;MHEDTMALDKAYIAPTYRRFPIEIVSGHGSVVYAADGRRYIDMTSGIGVTAFGVADDLWRQAIAEQLARVQHMSNLYYTQPCARLAQLLCERTGMKKAFFSNSGAEANECAIKVARKYAAEHRGKECFTIVTLENSFHGRTLTTLAATGQAQFHALFQPLTPGFAHTPANDLEACIRTAEENRAAAILIECIQGEGGVKSLEPAFVQGLADYARRSGVLLMVDEVQTGNGRTGALYAYMHYGIRPDIVSTAKGLGGGQPLGGTLLRP
;
A
#
# COMPACT_ATOMS: atom_id res chain seq x y z
N MET A 1 9.01 -39.52 5.47
CA MET A 1 10.23 -38.68 5.54
C MET A 1 9.76 -37.23 5.46
N HIS A 2 10.01 -36.42 6.47
CA HIS A 2 9.75 -34.99 6.40
C HIS A 2 10.79 -34.40 5.43
N GLU A 3 10.37 -33.92 4.27
CA GLU A 3 11.28 -33.20 3.38
C GLU A 3 11.77 -31.94 4.10
N ASP A 4 13.05 -31.63 4.00
CA ASP A 4 13.66 -30.43 4.59
C ASP A 4 13.15 -29.20 3.82
N THR A 5 12.22 -28.45 4.42
CA THR A 5 11.59 -27.25 3.83
C THR A 5 12.65 -26.22 3.40
N MET A 6 13.74 -26.05 4.14
CA MET A 6 14.81 -25.12 3.80
C MET A 6 15.62 -25.61 2.58
N ALA A 7 15.81 -26.92 2.43
CA ALA A 7 16.43 -27.48 1.25
C ALA A 7 15.56 -27.30 0.00
N LEU A 8 14.26 -27.53 0.12
CA LEU A 8 13.29 -27.28 -0.96
C LEU A 8 13.25 -25.80 -1.37
N ASP A 9 13.19 -24.88 -0.40
CA ASP A 9 13.23 -23.44 -0.67
C ASP A 9 14.49 -23.06 -1.45
N LYS A 10 15.65 -23.52 -1.00
CA LYS A 10 16.94 -23.26 -1.65
C LYS A 10 17.02 -23.85 -3.07
N ALA A 11 16.39 -24.98 -3.30
CA ALA A 11 16.42 -25.65 -4.60
C ALA A 11 15.45 -25.03 -5.62
N TYR A 12 14.28 -24.58 -5.19
CA TYR A 12 13.18 -24.26 -6.10
C TYR A 12 12.66 -22.83 -6.04
N ILE A 13 12.99 -22.04 -4.97
CA ILE A 13 12.56 -20.66 -4.87
C ILE A 13 13.69 -19.71 -5.27
N ALA A 14 13.38 -18.74 -6.16
CA ALA A 14 14.35 -17.74 -6.58
C ALA A 14 14.92 -16.99 -5.34
N PRO A 15 16.25 -16.80 -5.22
CA PRO A 15 16.91 -16.27 -4.03
C PRO A 15 16.77 -14.75 -3.90
N THR A 16 15.54 -14.24 -3.98
CA THR A 16 15.22 -12.80 -3.91
C THR A 16 15.14 -12.27 -2.48
N TYR A 17 15.07 -13.16 -1.49
CA TYR A 17 15.00 -12.81 -0.07
C TYR A 17 16.05 -13.56 0.74
N ARG A 18 16.64 -12.88 1.72
CA ARG A 18 17.48 -13.51 2.73
C ARG A 18 16.60 -13.91 3.92
N ARG A 19 16.22 -15.20 4.01
CA ARG A 19 15.38 -15.72 5.09
C ARG A 19 16.19 -16.00 6.36
N PHE A 20 15.52 -15.85 7.50
CA PHE A 20 16.03 -16.41 8.76
C PHE A 20 15.92 -17.95 8.71
N PRO A 21 16.87 -18.71 9.27
CA PRO A 21 16.84 -20.17 9.27
C PRO A 21 15.84 -20.70 10.31
N ILE A 22 14.58 -20.34 10.17
CA ILE A 22 13.48 -20.72 11.07
C ILE A 22 12.30 -21.14 10.21
N GLU A 23 11.86 -22.38 10.36
CA GLU A 23 10.64 -22.89 9.74
C GLU A 23 9.46 -22.70 10.70
N ILE A 24 8.52 -21.85 10.38
CA ILE A 24 7.30 -21.63 11.15
C ILE A 24 6.24 -22.59 10.65
N VAL A 25 5.68 -23.39 11.55
CA VAL A 25 4.72 -24.46 11.21
C VAL A 25 3.32 -24.23 11.75
N SER A 26 3.16 -23.42 12.79
CA SER A 26 1.86 -23.10 13.37
C SER A 26 1.89 -21.81 14.19
N GLY A 27 0.73 -21.34 14.62
CA GLY A 27 0.62 -20.17 15.49
C GLY A 27 -0.83 -19.82 15.78
N HIS A 28 -1.03 -18.92 16.74
CA HIS A 28 -2.30 -18.31 17.06
C HIS A 28 -2.10 -16.92 17.65
N GLY A 29 -2.83 -15.93 17.16
CA GLY A 29 -2.67 -14.54 17.60
C GLY A 29 -1.25 -14.02 17.32
N SER A 30 -0.54 -13.61 18.37
CA SER A 30 0.84 -13.12 18.26
C SER A 30 1.91 -14.18 18.59
N VAL A 31 1.53 -15.45 18.70
CA VAL A 31 2.47 -16.54 19.03
C VAL A 31 2.59 -17.49 17.84
N VAL A 32 3.83 -17.81 17.47
CA VAL A 32 4.13 -18.79 16.43
C VAL A 32 5.10 -19.85 16.94
N TYR A 33 5.06 -21.02 16.33
CA TYR A 33 5.89 -22.16 16.68
C TYR A 33 6.72 -22.61 15.48
N ALA A 34 7.99 -22.83 15.71
CA ALA A 34 8.89 -23.40 14.73
C ALA A 34 8.81 -24.94 14.71
N ALA A 35 9.31 -25.55 13.62
CA ALA A 35 9.36 -27.00 13.44
C ALA A 35 10.15 -27.74 14.53
N ASP A 36 11.13 -27.08 15.15
CA ASP A 36 11.91 -27.60 16.27
C ASP A 36 11.20 -27.42 17.63
N GLY A 37 9.95 -26.96 17.65
CA GLY A 37 9.13 -26.78 18.86
C GLY A 37 9.36 -25.45 19.58
N ARG A 38 10.31 -24.62 19.16
CA ARG A 38 10.53 -23.31 19.77
C ARG A 38 9.34 -22.37 19.54
N ARG A 39 9.00 -21.64 20.59
CA ARG A 39 7.95 -20.62 20.59
C ARG A 39 8.55 -19.24 20.34
N TYR A 40 7.91 -18.46 19.49
CA TYR A 40 8.27 -17.07 19.21
C TYR A 40 7.06 -16.14 19.38
N ILE A 41 7.33 -14.87 19.68
CA ILE A 41 6.34 -13.80 19.60
C ILE A 41 6.54 -13.13 18.23
N ASP A 42 5.48 -13.11 17.43
CA ASP A 42 5.48 -12.42 16.13
C ASP A 42 5.32 -10.91 16.35
N MET A 43 6.42 -10.18 16.28
CA MET A 43 6.44 -8.71 16.34
C MET A 43 6.34 -8.05 14.96
N THR A 44 6.32 -8.85 13.90
CA THR A 44 6.34 -8.34 12.51
C THR A 44 4.98 -8.37 11.85
N SER A 45 4.08 -9.23 12.30
CA SER A 45 2.76 -9.48 11.70
C SER A 45 2.82 -9.69 10.18
N GLY A 46 3.87 -10.38 9.67
CA GLY A 46 4.11 -10.53 8.24
C GLY A 46 4.35 -9.20 7.52
N ILE A 47 5.07 -8.27 8.15
CA ILE A 47 5.28 -6.87 7.71
C ILE A 47 3.93 -6.12 7.63
N GLY A 48 3.14 -6.25 8.71
CA GLY A 48 1.85 -5.55 8.85
C GLY A 48 0.68 -6.16 8.07
N VAL A 49 0.81 -7.42 7.64
CA VAL A 49 -0.22 -8.12 6.83
C VAL A 49 -1.24 -8.83 7.71
N THR A 50 -0.79 -9.61 8.70
CA THR A 50 -1.65 -10.41 9.60
C THR A 50 -2.25 -9.54 10.71
N ALA A 51 -3.10 -8.58 10.32
CA ALA A 51 -3.65 -7.57 11.24
C ALA A 51 -4.52 -8.17 12.37
N PHE A 52 -5.14 -9.32 12.14
CA PHE A 52 -5.98 -10.03 13.12
C PHE A 52 -5.17 -11.02 13.97
N GLY A 53 -3.87 -11.18 13.68
CA GLY A 53 -3.04 -12.24 14.25
C GLY A 53 -3.00 -13.50 13.38
N VAL A 54 -2.11 -14.41 13.76
CA VAL A 54 -1.94 -15.70 13.06
C VAL A 54 -3.14 -16.59 13.38
N ALA A 55 -3.73 -17.21 12.37
CA ALA A 55 -4.82 -18.18 12.47
C ALA A 55 -6.04 -17.69 13.30
N ASP A 56 -6.40 -16.40 13.18
CA ASP A 56 -7.61 -15.85 13.82
C ASP A 56 -8.85 -16.65 13.44
N ASP A 57 -9.65 -17.01 14.45
CA ASP A 57 -10.77 -17.93 14.25
C ASP A 57 -11.91 -17.33 13.46
N LEU A 58 -12.25 -16.05 13.70
CA LEU A 58 -13.34 -15.38 12.97
C LEU A 58 -12.96 -15.16 11.52
N TRP A 59 -11.73 -14.72 11.27
CA TRP A 59 -11.23 -14.55 9.92
C TRP A 59 -11.19 -15.86 9.14
N ARG A 60 -10.68 -16.95 9.75
CA ARG A 60 -10.66 -18.30 9.14
C ARG A 60 -12.05 -18.80 8.80
N GLN A 61 -12.99 -18.66 9.74
CA GLN A 61 -14.38 -19.10 9.55
C GLN A 61 -15.03 -18.34 8.40
N ALA A 62 -14.91 -17.01 8.36
CA ALA A 62 -15.48 -16.19 7.31
C ALA A 62 -14.95 -16.56 5.91
N ILE A 63 -13.63 -16.83 5.80
CA ILE A 63 -13.01 -17.29 4.55
C ILE A 63 -13.57 -18.68 4.15
N ALA A 64 -13.61 -19.64 5.07
CA ALA A 64 -14.09 -20.99 4.79
C ALA A 64 -15.55 -20.99 4.34
N GLU A 65 -16.41 -20.22 5.00
CA GLU A 65 -17.83 -20.08 4.62
C GLU A 65 -17.99 -19.46 3.23
N GLN A 66 -17.19 -18.44 2.89
CA GLN A 66 -17.26 -17.83 1.56
C GLN A 66 -16.71 -18.74 0.46
N LEU A 67 -15.62 -19.47 0.73
CA LEU A 67 -15.05 -20.45 -0.20
C LEU A 67 -16.04 -21.58 -0.50
N ALA A 68 -16.84 -22.00 0.47
CA ALA A 68 -17.89 -23.01 0.28
C ALA A 68 -19.06 -22.53 -0.60
N ARG A 69 -19.18 -21.23 -0.85
CA ARG A 69 -20.22 -20.65 -1.72
C ARG A 69 -19.65 -20.31 -3.10
N VAL A 70 -18.76 -19.34 -3.13
CA VAL A 70 -18.14 -18.82 -4.36
C VAL A 70 -16.81 -18.14 -4.02
N GLN A 71 -15.72 -18.59 -4.59
CA GLN A 71 -14.38 -18.01 -4.37
C GLN A 71 -14.05 -16.90 -5.36
N HIS A 72 -14.47 -17.02 -6.63
CA HIS A 72 -14.16 -16.05 -7.68
C HIS A 72 -15.13 -16.19 -8.86
N MET A 73 -15.60 -15.05 -9.40
CA MET A 73 -16.50 -15.02 -10.56
C MET A 73 -16.14 -13.93 -11.58
N SER A 74 -14.89 -13.45 -11.60
CA SER A 74 -14.49 -12.35 -12.46
C SER A 74 -15.23 -11.01 -12.16
N ASN A 75 -14.77 -9.92 -12.74
CA ASN A 75 -15.46 -8.62 -12.68
C ASN A 75 -16.64 -8.51 -13.66
N LEU A 76 -16.97 -9.60 -14.38
CA LEU A 76 -18.15 -9.65 -15.25
C LEU A 76 -19.44 -9.89 -14.48
N TYR A 77 -19.35 -10.36 -13.24
CA TYR A 77 -20.50 -10.67 -12.39
C TYR A 77 -20.42 -9.96 -11.05
N TYR A 78 -21.57 -9.69 -10.47
CA TYR A 78 -21.63 -9.08 -9.14
C TYR A 78 -21.42 -10.13 -8.04
N THR A 79 -20.62 -9.80 -7.03
CA THR A 79 -20.45 -10.61 -5.82
C THR A 79 -20.64 -9.74 -4.59
N GLN A 80 -21.35 -10.28 -3.59
CA GLN A 80 -21.70 -9.54 -2.37
C GLN A 80 -20.47 -9.09 -1.56
N PRO A 81 -19.44 -9.93 -1.32
CA PRO A 81 -18.28 -9.51 -0.50
C PRO A 81 -17.57 -8.28 -1.06
N CYS A 82 -17.34 -8.24 -2.39
CA CYS A 82 -16.70 -7.13 -3.05
C CYS A 82 -17.50 -5.82 -2.89
N ALA A 83 -18.81 -5.86 -3.19
CA ALA A 83 -19.69 -4.70 -3.09
C ALA A 83 -19.81 -4.20 -1.64
N ARG A 84 -19.90 -5.13 -0.67
CA ARG A 84 -20.02 -4.80 0.75
C ARG A 84 -18.74 -4.19 1.31
N LEU A 85 -17.57 -4.70 0.93
CA LEU A 85 -16.30 -4.10 1.32
C LEU A 85 -16.14 -2.69 0.74
N ALA A 86 -16.48 -2.51 -0.55
CA ALA A 86 -16.45 -1.17 -1.18
C ALA A 86 -17.37 -0.19 -0.45
N GLN A 87 -18.59 -0.58 -0.13
CA GLN A 87 -19.54 0.23 0.63
C GLN A 87 -18.94 0.63 1.99
N LEU A 88 -18.46 -0.35 2.76
CA LEU A 88 -17.92 -0.12 4.10
C LEU A 88 -16.74 0.86 4.08
N LEU A 89 -15.81 0.68 3.15
CA LEU A 89 -14.65 1.56 3.01
C LEU A 89 -15.10 2.98 2.62
N CYS A 90 -15.99 3.13 1.65
CA CYS A 90 -16.48 4.44 1.23
C CYS A 90 -17.22 5.18 2.35
N GLU A 91 -18.12 4.50 3.07
CA GLU A 91 -18.87 5.08 4.19
C GLU A 91 -17.96 5.52 5.35
N ARG A 92 -16.91 4.73 5.66
CA ARG A 92 -15.98 5.02 6.77
C ARG A 92 -14.95 6.08 6.45
N THR A 93 -14.66 6.31 5.18
CA THR A 93 -13.60 7.24 4.73
C THR A 93 -14.13 8.52 4.09
N GLY A 94 -15.40 8.55 3.70
CA GLY A 94 -15.97 9.63 2.88
C GLY A 94 -15.52 9.58 1.42
N MET A 95 -14.83 8.52 1.00
CA MET A 95 -14.51 8.25 -0.40
C MET A 95 -15.75 7.81 -1.16
N LYS A 96 -15.72 7.90 -2.50
CA LYS A 96 -16.90 7.64 -3.35
C LYS A 96 -16.89 6.29 -4.03
N LYS A 97 -15.73 5.83 -4.44
CA LYS A 97 -15.54 4.58 -5.19
C LYS A 97 -14.31 3.83 -4.70
N ALA A 98 -14.36 2.52 -4.83
CA ALA A 98 -13.22 1.63 -4.59
C ALA A 98 -12.96 0.76 -5.82
N PHE A 99 -11.69 0.55 -6.12
CA PHE A 99 -11.20 -0.47 -7.05
C PHE A 99 -10.37 -1.47 -6.25
N PHE A 100 -10.55 -2.77 -6.52
CA PHE A 100 -9.80 -3.82 -5.83
C PHE A 100 -8.80 -4.50 -6.76
N SER A 101 -7.67 -4.87 -6.21
CA SER A 101 -6.52 -5.53 -6.84
C SER A 101 -5.94 -6.58 -5.89
N ASN A 102 -4.78 -7.16 -6.20
CA ASN A 102 -4.22 -8.27 -5.42
C ASN A 102 -3.08 -7.86 -4.48
N SER A 103 -2.57 -6.65 -4.61
CA SER A 103 -1.41 -6.19 -3.84
C SER A 103 -1.39 -4.68 -3.66
N GLY A 104 -0.53 -4.20 -2.74
CA GLY A 104 -0.27 -2.77 -2.57
C GLY A 104 0.39 -2.13 -3.79
N ALA A 105 1.27 -2.86 -4.47
CA ALA A 105 1.88 -2.38 -5.72
C ALA A 105 0.81 -2.15 -6.80
N GLU A 106 -0.13 -3.08 -6.98
CA GLU A 106 -1.23 -2.90 -7.93
C GLU A 106 -2.20 -1.79 -7.52
N ALA A 107 -2.43 -1.60 -6.21
CA ALA A 107 -3.22 -0.48 -5.72
C ALA A 107 -2.56 0.87 -6.06
N ASN A 108 -1.24 0.98 -5.90
CA ASN A 108 -0.47 2.16 -6.29
C ASN A 108 -0.40 2.33 -7.82
N GLU A 109 -0.27 1.26 -8.59
CA GLU A 109 -0.40 1.31 -10.07
C GLU A 109 -1.75 1.92 -10.49
N CYS A 110 -2.84 1.48 -9.85
CA CYS A 110 -4.17 2.04 -10.09
C CYS A 110 -4.21 3.53 -9.71
N ALA A 111 -3.71 3.91 -8.53
CA ALA A 111 -3.66 5.29 -8.07
C ALA A 111 -2.91 6.21 -9.05
N ILE A 112 -1.72 5.78 -9.51
CA ILE A 112 -0.89 6.50 -10.49
C ILE A 112 -1.62 6.65 -11.83
N LYS A 113 -2.24 5.56 -12.33
CA LYS A 113 -3.01 5.59 -13.59
C LYS A 113 -4.20 6.53 -13.51
N VAL A 114 -4.95 6.49 -12.40
CA VAL A 114 -6.10 7.39 -12.19
C VAL A 114 -5.64 8.85 -12.13
N ALA A 115 -4.56 9.15 -11.40
CA ALA A 115 -4.02 10.50 -11.29
C ALA A 115 -3.57 11.04 -12.66
N ARG A 116 -2.84 10.25 -13.44
CA ARG A 116 -2.40 10.61 -14.80
C ARG A 116 -3.58 10.81 -15.75
N LYS A 117 -4.57 9.92 -15.69
CA LYS A 117 -5.78 10.06 -16.51
C LYS A 117 -6.54 11.34 -16.17
N TYR A 118 -6.80 11.57 -14.90
CA TYR A 118 -7.48 12.77 -14.42
C TYR A 118 -6.75 14.05 -14.86
N ALA A 119 -5.45 14.12 -14.65
CA ALA A 119 -4.65 15.26 -15.04
C ALA A 119 -4.68 15.48 -16.57
N ALA A 120 -4.58 14.43 -17.37
CA ALA A 120 -4.65 14.53 -18.84
C ALA A 120 -5.99 15.06 -19.34
N GLU A 121 -7.11 14.72 -18.67
CA GLU A 121 -8.45 15.18 -19.01
C GLU A 121 -8.75 16.62 -18.55
N HIS A 122 -8.17 17.06 -17.42
CA HIS A 122 -8.53 18.32 -16.77
C HIS A 122 -7.43 19.39 -16.77
N ARG A 123 -6.15 19.00 -16.97
CA ARG A 123 -5.00 19.91 -16.84
C ARG A 123 -4.04 19.87 -18.03
N GLY A 124 -4.19 18.88 -18.92
CA GLY A 124 -3.35 18.69 -20.10
C GLY A 124 -2.51 17.42 -20.04
N LYS A 125 -2.23 16.85 -21.20
CA LYS A 125 -1.51 15.58 -21.34
C LYS A 125 -0.05 15.62 -20.84
N GLU A 126 0.53 16.80 -20.74
CA GLU A 126 1.86 17.05 -20.20
C GLU A 126 1.90 16.97 -18.67
N CYS A 127 0.76 17.03 -17.99
CA CYS A 127 0.64 16.91 -16.54
C CYS A 127 0.57 15.42 -16.14
N PHE A 128 1.69 14.71 -16.17
CA PHE A 128 1.73 13.27 -15.86
C PHE A 128 2.72 12.90 -14.75
N THR A 129 3.54 13.85 -14.30
CA THR A 129 4.54 13.61 -13.25
C THR A 129 3.86 13.37 -11.90
N ILE A 130 4.32 12.36 -11.18
CA ILE A 130 3.97 12.09 -9.78
C ILE A 130 5.18 12.48 -8.92
N VAL A 131 4.97 13.41 -8.00
CA VAL A 131 5.99 13.76 -7.01
C VAL A 131 5.86 12.79 -5.83
N THR A 132 6.96 12.21 -5.39
CA THR A 132 7.04 11.33 -4.23
C THR A 132 8.14 11.78 -3.27
N LEU A 133 8.26 11.16 -2.12
CA LEU A 133 9.23 11.54 -1.12
C LEU A 133 10.46 10.64 -1.17
N GLU A 134 11.63 11.20 -0.90
CA GLU A 134 12.85 10.44 -0.64
C GLU A 134 12.62 9.45 0.52
N ASN A 135 13.25 8.29 0.44
CA ASN A 135 13.08 7.16 1.36
C ASN A 135 11.68 6.54 1.39
N SER A 136 10.75 6.93 0.51
CA SER A 136 9.45 6.28 0.38
C SER A 136 9.56 4.86 -0.21
N PHE A 137 8.49 4.07 -0.02
CA PHE A 137 8.36 2.76 -0.62
C PHE A 137 6.93 2.54 -1.12
N HIS A 138 6.75 2.39 -2.45
CA HIS A 138 5.44 2.27 -3.08
C HIS A 138 5.21 0.96 -3.84
N GLY A 139 6.19 0.09 -3.89
CA GLY A 139 6.10 -1.23 -4.52
C GLY A 139 7.32 -1.60 -5.36
N ARG A 140 7.21 -2.75 -6.05
CA ARG A 140 8.31 -3.34 -6.84
C ARG A 140 7.94 -3.64 -8.30
N THR A 141 6.77 -3.23 -8.80
CA THR A 141 6.50 -3.16 -10.23
C THR A 141 7.34 -2.04 -10.85
N LEU A 142 7.59 -2.04 -12.14
CA LEU A 142 8.47 -1.02 -12.76
C LEU A 142 7.99 0.40 -12.49
N THR A 143 6.67 0.65 -12.49
CA THR A 143 6.13 1.98 -12.21
C THR A 143 6.18 2.33 -10.72
N THR A 144 5.79 1.42 -9.84
CA THR A 144 5.86 1.69 -8.38
C THR A 144 7.29 1.69 -7.87
N LEU A 145 8.20 1.00 -8.56
CA LEU A 145 9.64 1.10 -8.30
C LEU A 145 10.17 2.49 -8.66
N ALA A 146 9.74 3.05 -9.80
CA ALA A 146 10.08 4.41 -10.17
C ALA A 146 9.50 5.45 -9.19
N ALA A 147 8.34 5.18 -8.58
CA ALA A 147 7.74 6.01 -7.54
C ALA A 147 8.47 5.91 -6.19
N THR A 148 9.13 4.78 -5.92
CA THR A 148 9.86 4.53 -4.66
C THR A 148 11.09 5.41 -4.56
N GLY A 149 11.19 6.27 -3.54
CA GLY A 149 12.27 7.25 -3.38
C GLY A 149 13.55 6.69 -2.75
N GLN A 150 13.95 5.47 -3.12
CA GLN A 150 15.14 4.78 -2.59
C GLN A 150 16.03 4.32 -3.76
N ALA A 151 17.08 5.10 -4.05
CA ALA A 151 17.97 4.89 -5.20
C ALA A 151 18.58 3.49 -5.29
N GLN A 152 18.79 2.83 -4.16
CA GLN A 152 19.33 1.47 -4.09
C GLN A 152 18.45 0.43 -4.81
N PHE A 153 17.13 0.65 -4.88
CA PHE A 153 16.22 -0.24 -5.60
C PHE A 153 16.19 0.02 -7.10
N HIS A 154 16.70 1.15 -7.57
CA HIS A 154 16.66 1.55 -8.98
C HIS A 154 17.80 1.00 -9.82
N ALA A 155 18.95 0.72 -9.19
CA ALA A 155 20.24 0.54 -9.86
C ALA A 155 20.25 -0.53 -10.98
N LEU A 156 19.51 -1.63 -10.79
CA LEU A 156 19.52 -2.78 -11.71
C LEU A 156 18.29 -2.82 -12.65
N PHE A 157 17.39 -1.85 -12.58
CA PHE A 157 16.10 -1.88 -13.29
C PHE A 157 15.90 -0.69 -14.24
N GLN A 158 16.99 -0.15 -14.77
CA GLN A 158 16.94 0.95 -15.75
C GLN A 158 16.56 0.44 -17.16
N PRO A 159 15.85 1.24 -17.99
CA PRO A 159 15.31 2.55 -17.64
C PRO A 159 14.04 2.45 -16.77
N LEU A 160 13.91 3.34 -15.78
CA LEU A 160 12.70 3.42 -14.97
C LEU A 160 11.54 4.02 -15.78
N THR A 161 10.31 3.73 -15.34
CA THR A 161 9.12 4.38 -15.88
C THR A 161 9.22 5.91 -15.69
N PRO A 162 9.10 6.72 -16.76
CA PRO A 162 9.24 8.17 -16.68
C PRO A 162 8.08 8.85 -15.93
N GLY A 163 8.33 10.10 -15.51
CA GLY A 163 7.32 10.94 -14.87
C GLY A 163 7.22 10.73 -13.36
N PHE A 164 8.36 10.58 -12.70
CA PHE A 164 8.49 10.62 -11.25
C PHE A 164 9.57 11.61 -10.85
N ALA A 165 9.31 12.37 -9.79
CA ALA A 165 10.28 13.26 -9.15
C ALA A 165 10.24 13.03 -7.65
N HIS A 166 11.40 13.08 -6.99
CA HIS A 166 11.54 12.83 -5.57
C HIS A 166 11.95 14.09 -4.83
N THR A 167 11.40 14.32 -3.64
CA THR A 167 11.72 15.47 -2.79
C THR A 167 11.99 15.03 -1.36
N PRO A 168 12.77 15.79 -0.57
CA PRO A 168 12.95 15.51 0.84
C PRO A 168 11.60 15.48 1.59
N ALA A 169 11.46 14.56 2.53
CA ALA A 169 10.31 14.54 3.44
C ALA A 169 10.36 15.76 4.38
N ASN A 170 9.19 16.33 4.70
CA ASN A 170 9.02 17.50 5.55
C ASN A 170 9.62 18.83 5.01
N ASP A 171 9.97 18.88 3.73
CA ASP A 171 10.31 20.11 3.03
C ASP A 171 9.16 20.52 2.10
N LEU A 172 8.23 21.32 2.64
CA LEU A 172 7.01 21.73 1.92
C LEU A 172 7.35 22.60 0.70
N GLU A 173 8.31 23.51 0.84
CA GLU A 173 8.70 24.42 -0.25
C GLU A 173 9.33 23.65 -1.41
N ALA A 174 10.25 22.73 -1.12
CA ALA A 174 10.87 21.89 -2.14
C ALA A 174 9.82 21.02 -2.84
N CYS A 175 8.87 20.44 -2.10
CA CYS A 175 7.82 19.59 -2.67
C CYS A 175 6.89 20.39 -3.60
N ILE A 176 6.44 21.57 -3.18
CA ILE A 176 5.60 22.45 -4.00
C ILE A 176 6.36 22.92 -5.25
N ARG A 177 7.57 23.42 -5.10
CA ARG A 177 8.40 23.84 -6.24
C ARG A 177 8.60 22.72 -7.25
N THR A 178 8.94 21.52 -6.79
CA THR A 178 9.10 20.36 -7.67
C THR A 178 7.78 20.01 -8.39
N ALA A 179 6.65 20.10 -7.69
CA ALA A 179 5.34 19.84 -8.29
C ALA A 179 5.00 20.87 -9.38
N GLU A 180 5.31 22.14 -9.18
CA GLU A 180 5.08 23.22 -10.15
C GLU A 180 6.02 23.11 -11.37
N GLU A 181 7.33 22.97 -11.16
CA GLU A 181 8.33 22.84 -12.21
C GLU A 181 8.07 21.64 -13.14
N ASN A 182 7.54 20.55 -12.60
CA ASN A 182 7.23 19.33 -13.35
C ASN A 182 5.75 19.22 -13.79
N ARG A 183 4.94 20.26 -13.59
CA ARG A 183 3.50 20.23 -13.89
C ARG A 183 2.84 18.94 -13.33
N ALA A 184 3.09 18.64 -12.06
CA ALA A 184 2.73 17.37 -11.47
C ALA A 184 1.23 17.07 -11.58
N ALA A 185 0.89 15.83 -11.92
CA ALA A 185 -0.47 15.31 -11.84
C ALA A 185 -0.89 15.13 -10.37
N ALA A 186 0.03 14.62 -9.55
CA ALA A 186 -0.23 14.33 -8.15
C ALA A 186 1.05 14.34 -7.31
N ILE A 187 0.84 14.41 -5.98
CA ILE A 187 1.85 14.15 -4.95
C ILE A 187 1.42 12.88 -4.22
N LEU A 188 2.31 11.89 -4.10
CA LEU A 188 2.08 10.62 -3.41
C LEU A 188 2.95 10.55 -2.16
N ILE A 189 2.31 10.36 -1.01
CA ILE A 189 3.00 10.29 0.28
C ILE A 189 2.59 9.05 1.07
N GLU A 190 3.46 8.59 1.97
CA GLU A 190 3.14 7.78 3.14
C GLU A 190 3.11 8.71 4.35
N CYS A 191 2.04 8.71 5.15
CA CYS A 191 2.00 9.51 6.39
C CYS A 191 3.07 9.08 7.41
N ILE A 192 3.48 7.81 7.35
CA ILE A 192 4.61 7.24 8.07
C ILE A 192 5.37 6.39 7.05
N GLN A 193 6.61 6.74 6.75
CA GLN A 193 7.47 5.97 5.86
C GLN A 193 7.92 4.68 6.55
N GLY A 194 7.21 3.56 6.31
CA GLY A 194 7.47 2.30 6.99
C GLY A 194 8.83 1.72 6.65
N GLU A 195 9.09 1.46 5.39
CA GLU A 195 10.36 0.92 4.89
C GLU A 195 11.51 1.95 4.97
N GLY A 196 11.17 3.24 5.04
CA GLY A 196 12.12 4.34 5.24
C GLY A 196 12.62 4.50 6.67
N GLY A 197 12.28 3.58 7.60
CA GLY A 197 12.73 3.58 8.99
C GLY A 197 11.69 4.05 10.01
N VAL A 198 10.40 3.88 9.70
CA VAL A 198 9.24 4.24 10.54
C VAL A 198 9.27 5.73 10.93
N LYS A 199 9.39 6.58 9.92
CA LYS A 199 9.46 8.04 10.09
C LYS A 199 8.11 8.68 9.77
N SER A 200 7.50 9.31 10.77
CA SER A 200 6.27 10.09 10.60
C SER A 200 6.55 11.41 9.89
N LEU A 201 5.65 11.81 9.01
CA LEU A 201 5.65 13.16 8.45
C LEU A 201 5.13 14.17 9.49
N GLU A 202 5.62 15.39 9.40
CA GLU A 202 5.17 16.48 10.27
C GLU A 202 3.76 16.93 9.91
N PRO A 203 2.88 17.21 10.89
CA PRO A 203 1.53 17.66 10.63
C PRO A 203 1.46 18.90 9.73
N ALA A 204 2.33 19.88 9.95
CA ALA A 204 2.38 21.11 9.14
C ALA A 204 2.71 20.82 7.66
N PHE A 205 3.60 19.85 7.40
CA PHE A 205 3.93 19.41 6.03
C PHE A 205 2.73 18.77 5.35
N VAL A 206 2.10 17.79 5.99
CA VAL A 206 0.97 17.04 5.40
C VAL A 206 -0.24 17.97 5.18
N GLN A 207 -0.55 18.86 6.13
CA GLN A 207 -1.61 19.85 5.99
C GLN A 207 -1.30 20.87 4.90
N GLY A 208 -0.04 21.33 4.82
CA GLY A 208 0.43 22.24 3.77
C GLY A 208 0.29 21.62 2.37
N LEU A 209 0.63 20.34 2.20
CA LEU A 209 0.40 19.61 0.94
C LEU A 209 -1.09 19.51 0.59
N ALA A 210 -1.95 19.22 1.56
CA ALA A 210 -3.40 19.15 1.33
C ALA A 210 -3.98 20.52 0.92
N ASP A 211 -3.49 21.60 1.52
CA ASP A 211 -3.87 22.97 1.14
C ASP A 211 -3.38 23.35 -0.26
N TYR A 212 -2.14 22.99 -0.58
CA TYR A 212 -1.60 23.19 -1.92
C TYR A 212 -2.40 22.41 -2.97
N ALA A 213 -2.62 21.13 -2.76
CA ALA A 213 -3.39 20.26 -3.67
C ALA A 213 -4.77 20.86 -3.98
N ARG A 214 -5.48 21.33 -2.95
CA ARG A 214 -6.81 21.96 -3.08
C ARG A 214 -6.79 23.23 -3.94
N ARG A 215 -5.72 24.04 -3.85
CA ARG A 215 -5.61 25.30 -4.59
C ARG A 215 -5.11 25.14 -6.01
N SER A 216 -4.21 24.17 -6.24
CA SER A 216 -3.51 24.00 -7.53
C SER A 216 -4.20 23.02 -8.48
N GLY A 217 -5.10 22.16 -7.96
CA GLY A 217 -5.67 21.04 -8.71
C GLY A 217 -4.69 19.89 -8.94
N VAL A 218 -3.50 19.90 -8.28
CA VAL A 218 -2.62 18.73 -8.14
C VAL A 218 -3.29 17.76 -7.17
N LEU A 219 -3.38 16.49 -7.52
CA LEU A 219 -4.03 15.52 -6.63
C LEU A 219 -3.12 15.15 -5.45
N LEU A 220 -3.70 15.00 -4.26
CA LEU A 220 -3.02 14.43 -3.11
C LEU A 220 -3.38 12.94 -3.00
N MET A 221 -2.37 12.08 -3.14
CA MET A 221 -2.48 10.64 -2.98
C MET A 221 -1.80 10.19 -1.70
N VAL A 222 -2.43 9.31 -0.94
CA VAL A 222 -1.85 8.73 0.28
C VAL A 222 -1.75 7.22 0.16
N ASP A 223 -0.53 6.72 0.31
CA ASP A 223 -0.24 5.30 0.40
C ASP A 223 -0.47 4.82 1.84
N GLU A 224 -1.56 4.13 2.06
CA GLU A 224 -1.97 3.53 3.33
C GLU A 224 -1.75 1.99 3.33
N VAL A 225 -0.93 1.50 2.43
CA VAL A 225 -0.64 0.06 2.32
C VAL A 225 -0.07 -0.50 3.62
N GLN A 226 0.81 0.24 4.28
CA GLN A 226 1.38 -0.18 5.56
C GLN A 226 0.74 0.50 6.77
N THR A 227 0.32 1.74 6.64
CA THR A 227 -0.20 2.56 7.74
C THR A 227 -1.69 2.40 7.99
N GLY A 228 -2.42 1.84 7.01
CA GLY A 228 -3.87 1.69 7.08
C GLY A 228 -4.35 0.50 7.91
N ASN A 229 -5.66 0.29 7.84
CA ASN A 229 -6.36 -0.86 8.42
C ASN A 229 -6.16 -1.01 9.95
N GLY A 230 -6.13 0.13 10.65
CA GLY A 230 -6.01 0.16 12.10
C GLY A 230 -4.57 0.16 12.64
N ARG A 231 -3.54 0.07 11.79
CA ARG A 231 -2.13 -0.01 12.21
C ARG A 231 -1.68 1.13 13.13
N THR A 232 -2.22 2.32 12.92
CA THR A 232 -1.85 3.55 13.67
C THR A 232 -2.90 3.98 14.69
N GLY A 233 -3.93 3.15 14.94
CA GLY A 233 -5.03 3.45 15.84
C GLY A 233 -6.23 4.15 15.17
N ALA A 234 -6.10 4.54 13.90
CA ALA A 234 -7.21 4.98 13.05
C ALA A 234 -7.37 4.03 11.86
N LEU A 235 -8.50 4.06 11.16
CA LEU A 235 -8.70 3.24 9.96
C LEU A 235 -7.59 3.51 8.93
N TYR A 236 -7.25 4.78 8.72
CA TYR A 236 -6.12 5.24 7.91
C TYR A 236 -5.33 6.33 8.63
N ALA A 237 -4.01 6.35 8.46
CA ALA A 237 -3.12 7.27 9.15
C ALA A 237 -3.40 8.75 8.79
N TYR A 238 -3.82 9.04 7.54
CA TYR A 238 -4.13 10.41 7.13
C TYR A 238 -5.25 11.06 7.99
N MET A 239 -6.08 10.25 8.65
CA MET A 239 -7.15 10.75 9.53
C MET A 239 -6.61 11.48 10.77
N HIS A 240 -5.41 11.11 11.24
CA HIS A 240 -4.72 11.81 12.34
C HIS A 240 -4.33 13.25 11.96
N TYR A 241 -4.15 13.51 10.66
CA TYR A 241 -3.74 14.83 10.15
C TYR A 241 -4.94 15.72 9.79
N GLY A 242 -6.17 15.19 9.87
CA GLY A 242 -7.39 15.93 9.52
C GLY A 242 -7.50 16.31 8.05
N ILE A 243 -6.77 15.65 7.17
CA ILE A 243 -6.80 15.91 5.72
C ILE A 243 -7.81 15.03 4.99
N ARG A 244 -8.12 15.39 3.76
CA ARG A 244 -8.97 14.60 2.85
C ARG A 244 -8.22 14.40 1.53
N PRO A 245 -7.48 13.29 1.37
CA PRO A 245 -6.78 12.99 0.12
C PRO A 245 -7.77 12.72 -1.03
N ASP A 246 -7.30 12.86 -2.26
CA ASP A 246 -8.09 12.57 -3.46
C ASP A 246 -8.08 11.07 -3.79
N ILE A 247 -6.96 10.41 -3.52
CA ILE A 247 -6.76 8.97 -3.76
C ILE A 247 -6.07 8.35 -2.55
N VAL A 248 -6.55 7.18 -2.14
CA VAL A 248 -5.91 6.37 -1.07
C VAL A 248 -5.67 4.97 -1.60
N SER A 249 -4.43 4.49 -1.53
CA SER A 249 -4.11 3.08 -1.76
C SER A 249 -4.03 2.32 -0.44
N THR A 250 -4.50 1.08 -0.42
CA THR A 250 -4.52 0.23 0.77
C THR A 250 -4.30 -1.24 0.40
N ALA A 251 -3.74 -2.03 1.30
CA ALA A 251 -3.52 -3.47 1.12
C ALA A 251 -3.17 -4.12 2.48
N LYS A 252 -2.28 -5.10 2.50
CA LYS A 252 -1.74 -5.75 3.71
C LYS A 252 -2.84 -6.14 4.69
N GLY A 253 -3.02 -5.38 5.78
CA GLY A 253 -4.04 -5.62 6.78
C GLY A 253 -5.48 -5.64 6.26
N LEU A 254 -5.75 -5.06 5.08
CA LEU A 254 -7.06 -5.11 4.45
C LEU A 254 -7.53 -6.55 4.19
N GLY A 255 -6.63 -7.42 3.76
CA GLY A 255 -6.92 -8.83 3.51
C GLY A 255 -6.63 -9.76 4.71
N GLY A 256 -5.92 -9.26 5.73
CA GLY A 256 -5.55 -10.06 6.91
C GLY A 256 -4.71 -11.30 6.61
N GLY A 257 -4.00 -11.33 5.46
CA GLY A 257 -3.22 -12.46 4.97
C GLY A 257 -3.61 -12.92 3.56
N GLN A 258 -4.79 -12.53 3.07
CA GLN A 258 -5.18 -12.77 1.68
C GLN A 258 -4.57 -11.72 0.74
N PRO A 259 -4.20 -12.09 -0.49
CA PRO A 259 -3.77 -11.14 -1.51
C PRO A 259 -4.91 -10.17 -1.86
N LEU A 260 -4.85 -8.98 -1.32
CA LEU A 260 -5.87 -7.95 -1.54
C LEU A 260 -5.22 -6.57 -1.51
N GLY A 261 -5.53 -5.76 -2.50
CA GLY A 261 -5.25 -4.35 -2.58
C GLY A 261 -6.50 -3.55 -2.90
N GLY A 262 -6.50 -2.29 -2.59
CA GLY A 262 -7.60 -1.39 -2.90
C GLY A 262 -7.13 0.03 -3.19
N THR A 263 -7.84 0.69 -4.08
CA THR A 263 -7.64 2.13 -4.37
C THR A 263 -8.98 2.82 -4.17
N LEU A 264 -9.01 3.77 -3.25
CA LEU A 264 -10.19 4.56 -2.93
C LEU A 264 -10.09 5.92 -3.60
N LEU A 265 -11.19 6.35 -4.19
CA LEU A 265 -11.28 7.56 -5.00
C LEU A 265 -12.32 8.51 -4.42
N ARG A 266 -11.97 9.81 -4.35
CA ARG A 266 -12.89 10.89 -4.00
C ARG A 266 -13.83 11.20 -5.18
N PRO A 267 -14.97 11.88 -4.97
CA PRO A 267 -15.86 12.35 -6.03
C PRO A 267 -15.19 13.28 -7.02
#